data_40816962f70c61d89081be29c4d1fd07
#
_entry.id   40816962f70c61d89081be29c4d1fd07
#
_cell.length_a   1.000
_cell.length_b   1.000
_cell.length_c   1.000
_cell.angle_alpha   90.00
_cell.angle_beta   90.00
_cell.angle_gamma   90.00
#
_symmetry.space_group_name_H-M   'P 1'
#
loop_
_entity.id
_entity.type
_entity.pdbx_description
1 polymer ?
#
loop_
_entity_poly.entity_id
_entity_poly.type
_entity_poly.pdbx_seq_one_letter_code
_entity_poly.pdbx_strand_id
1 'polypeptide(L)'
;MCVYEKIDNPEKLKQYAVKAKPAVEKFSGKFLVRGGKNRTNDGIESPRTVIVQFPDYNTAIECYDSAEYQEAHDILKGHVVRHHQIVEGS
;
A
#
# COMPACT_ATOMS: atom_id res chain seq x y z
N MET A 1 4.18 1.81 -4.61
CA MET A 1 4.65 0.43 -4.31
C MET A 1 4.76 0.23 -2.82
N CYS A 2 4.24 -0.84 -2.34
CA CYS A 2 4.31 -1.18 -0.92
C CYS A 2 4.78 -2.62 -0.78
N VAL A 3 5.95 -2.81 -0.17
CA VAL A 3 6.52 -4.13 0.06
C VAL A 3 6.51 -4.40 1.57
N TYR A 4 5.74 -5.37 2.00
CA TYR A 4 5.66 -5.72 3.41
C TYR A 4 6.85 -6.57 3.80
N GLU A 5 7.47 -6.23 4.89
CA GLU A 5 8.56 -7.00 5.48
C GLU A 5 8.02 -7.94 6.55
N LYS A 6 7.03 -7.47 7.32
CA LYS A 6 6.44 -8.23 8.41
C LYS A 6 4.98 -7.81 8.61
N ILE A 7 4.12 -8.79 8.81
CA ILE A 7 2.70 -8.55 9.11
C ILE A 7 2.41 -9.24 10.44
N ASP A 8 2.34 -8.47 11.52
CA ASP A 8 2.11 -9.00 12.87
C ASP A 8 0.64 -9.30 13.13
N ASN A 9 -0.27 -8.53 12.52
CA ASN A 9 -1.70 -8.68 12.75
C ASN A 9 -2.48 -8.65 11.43
N PRO A 10 -2.78 -9.83 10.85
CA PRO A 10 -3.52 -9.91 9.58
C PRO A 10 -4.91 -9.26 9.63
N GLU A 11 -5.57 -9.27 10.79
CA GLU A 11 -6.88 -8.65 10.95
C GLU A 11 -6.81 -7.12 10.78
N LYS A 12 -5.76 -6.50 11.30
CA LYS A 12 -5.54 -5.07 11.14
C LYS A 12 -5.25 -4.72 9.69
N LEU A 13 -4.51 -5.58 9.00
CA LEU A 13 -4.26 -5.40 7.56
C LEU A 13 -5.57 -5.45 6.77
N LYS A 14 -6.47 -6.34 7.13
CA LYS A 14 -7.78 -6.47 6.51
C LYS A 14 -8.64 -5.22 6.72
N GLN A 15 -8.67 -4.71 7.96
CA GLN A 15 -9.38 -3.48 8.30
C GLN A 15 -8.80 -2.27 7.55
N TYR A 16 -7.47 -2.19 7.44
CA TYR A 16 -6.80 -1.17 6.65
C TYR A 16 -7.23 -1.24 5.19
N ALA A 17 -7.22 -2.42 4.60
CA ALA A 17 -7.56 -2.60 3.18
C ALA A 17 -8.97 -2.13 2.87
N VAL A 18 -9.93 -2.39 3.76
CA VAL A 18 -11.32 -1.95 3.60
C VAL A 18 -11.43 -0.42 3.55
N LYS A 19 -10.63 0.27 4.34
CA LYS A 19 -10.62 1.75 4.37
C LYS A 19 -9.73 2.36 3.30
N ALA A 20 -8.60 1.73 2.99
CA ALA A 20 -7.64 2.25 2.01
C ALA A 20 -8.18 2.18 0.58
N LYS A 21 -8.92 1.14 0.24
CA LYS A 21 -9.43 0.96 -1.12
C LYS A 21 -10.26 2.14 -1.61
N PRO A 22 -11.29 2.63 -0.87
CA PRO A 22 -12.06 3.79 -1.30
C PRO A 22 -11.19 5.05 -1.47
N ALA A 23 -10.21 5.25 -0.59
CA ALA A 23 -9.30 6.40 -0.68
C ALA A 23 -8.48 6.34 -1.95
N VAL A 24 -7.91 5.17 -2.26
CA VAL A 24 -7.12 4.95 -3.48
C VAL A 24 -7.98 5.19 -4.72
N GLU A 25 -9.20 4.65 -4.74
CA GLU A 25 -10.10 4.79 -5.87
C GLU A 25 -10.57 6.23 -6.08
N LYS A 26 -10.75 6.99 -4.99
CA LYS A 26 -11.12 8.40 -5.05
C LYS A 26 -10.07 9.23 -5.82
N PHE A 27 -8.81 8.85 -5.72
CA PHE A 27 -7.71 9.52 -6.42
C PHE A 27 -7.35 8.82 -7.74
N SER A 28 -8.26 8.02 -8.28
CA SER A 28 -8.09 7.30 -9.54
C SER A 28 -6.95 6.28 -9.53
N GLY A 29 -6.65 5.73 -8.37
CA GLY A 29 -5.68 4.67 -8.23
C GLY A 29 -6.22 3.35 -8.76
N LYS A 30 -5.36 2.60 -9.45
CA LYS A 30 -5.67 1.29 -9.99
C LYS A 30 -4.72 0.26 -9.39
N PHE A 31 -5.25 -0.77 -8.76
CA PHE A 31 -4.43 -1.84 -8.21
C PHE A 31 -3.89 -2.70 -9.35
N LEU A 32 -2.57 -2.74 -9.52
CA LEU A 32 -1.90 -3.59 -10.49
C LEU A 32 -1.46 -4.91 -9.86
N VAL A 33 -0.99 -4.86 -8.60
CA VAL A 33 -0.60 -6.02 -7.82
C VAL A 33 -1.20 -5.86 -6.43
N ARG A 34 -1.84 -6.91 -5.95
CA ARG A 34 -2.53 -6.87 -4.67
C ARG A 34 -2.30 -8.15 -3.90
N GLY A 35 -1.05 -8.35 -3.49
CA GLY A 35 -0.68 -9.48 -2.66
C GLY A 35 -0.69 -10.82 -3.37
N GLY A 36 -0.43 -10.84 -4.67
CA GLY A 36 -0.37 -12.07 -5.42
C GLY A 36 0.90 -12.88 -5.15
N LYS A 37 1.03 -13.98 -5.87
CA LYS A 37 2.18 -14.86 -5.79
C LYS A 37 3.46 -14.08 -6.06
N ASN A 38 4.48 -14.27 -5.22
CA ASN A 38 5.74 -13.55 -5.37
C ASN A 38 6.94 -14.46 -5.11
N ARG A 39 8.08 -14.01 -5.60
CA ARG A 39 9.37 -14.64 -5.35
C ARG A 39 10.39 -13.53 -5.12
N THR A 40 11.07 -13.57 -3.98
CA THR A 40 12.15 -12.64 -3.67
C THR A 40 13.47 -13.28 -4.09
N ASN A 41 14.14 -12.67 -5.06
CA ASN A 41 15.44 -13.16 -5.54
C ASN A 41 16.59 -12.60 -4.72
N ASP A 42 16.49 -11.34 -4.34
CA ASP A 42 17.50 -10.63 -3.57
C ASP A 42 16.83 -9.75 -2.54
N GLY A 43 17.42 -9.60 -1.39
CA GLY A 43 16.89 -8.77 -0.33
C GLY A 43 16.03 -9.56 0.66
N ILE A 44 15.24 -8.84 1.42
CA ILE A 44 14.41 -9.43 2.48
C ILE A 44 13.14 -10.01 1.87
N GLU A 45 12.81 -11.24 2.21
CA GLU A 45 11.56 -11.88 1.77
C GLU A 45 10.36 -11.06 2.22
N SER A 46 9.41 -10.88 1.29
CA SER A 46 8.18 -10.15 1.58
C SER A 46 6.98 -11.09 1.56
N PRO A 47 6.16 -11.11 2.62
CA PRO A 47 4.91 -11.87 2.60
C PRO A 47 3.87 -11.27 1.67
N ARG A 48 4.02 -9.99 1.29
CA ARG A 48 3.00 -9.32 0.47
C ARG A 48 3.58 -8.10 -0.24
N THR A 49 3.22 -7.92 -1.50
CA THR A 49 3.55 -6.72 -2.27
C THR A 49 2.28 -6.16 -2.90
N VAL A 50 2.13 -4.84 -2.84
CA VAL A 50 1.00 -4.14 -3.46
C VAL A 50 1.54 -3.04 -4.35
N ILE A 51 1.05 -2.96 -5.58
CA ILE A 51 1.41 -1.91 -6.51
C ILE A 51 0.13 -1.24 -7.00
N VAL A 52 0.08 0.09 -6.89
CA VAL A 52 -1.05 0.89 -7.35
C VAL A 52 -0.52 1.90 -8.36
N GLN A 53 -1.24 2.05 -9.46
CA GLN A 53 -0.95 3.06 -10.47
C GLN A 53 -1.91 4.23 -10.32
N PHE A 54 -1.36 5.44 -10.26
CA PHE A 54 -2.13 6.68 -10.28
C PHE A 54 -1.91 7.40 -11.61
N PRO A 55 -2.79 8.36 -11.97
CA PRO A 55 -2.64 9.11 -13.23
C PRO A 55 -1.31 9.84 -13.34
N ASP A 56 -0.79 10.35 -12.22
CA ASP A 56 0.49 11.02 -12.17
C ASP A 56 1.08 10.98 -10.77
N TYR A 57 2.33 11.40 -10.67
CA TYR A 57 3.11 11.39 -9.43
C TYR A 57 2.44 12.24 -8.33
N ASN A 58 1.99 13.43 -8.67
CA ASN A 58 1.38 14.34 -7.69
C ASN A 58 0.08 13.79 -7.12
N THR A 59 -0.73 13.14 -7.95
CA THR A 59 -1.98 12.51 -7.51
C THR A 59 -1.70 11.39 -6.50
N ALA A 60 -0.65 10.60 -6.73
CA ALA A 60 -0.25 9.56 -5.79
C ALA A 60 0.13 10.14 -4.43
N ILE A 61 0.88 11.25 -4.43
CA ILE A 61 1.27 11.94 -3.21
C ILE A 61 0.03 12.50 -2.49
N GLU A 62 -0.88 13.13 -3.23
CA GLU A 62 -2.11 13.66 -2.66
C GLU A 62 -2.95 12.57 -2.00
N CYS A 63 -3.02 11.40 -2.62
CA CYS A 63 -3.72 10.25 -2.05
C CYS A 63 -3.10 9.83 -0.72
N TYR A 64 -1.80 9.65 -0.68
CA TYR A 64 -1.11 9.23 0.55
C TYR A 64 -1.29 10.25 1.67
N ASP A 65 -1.21 11.54 1.35
CA ASP A 65 -1.33 12.61 2.33
C ASP A 65 -2.78 12.95 2.70
N SER A 66 -3.76 12.36 2.01
CA SER A 66 -5.17 12.64 2.27
C SER A 66 -5.60 12.15 3.65
N ALA A 67 -6.59 12.82 4.24
CA ALA A 67 -7.15 12.43 5.52
C ALA A 67 -7.72 11.02 5.47
N GLU A 68 -8.38 10.66 4.37
CA GLU A 68 -8.99 9.35 4.17
C GLU A 68 -7.95 8.23 4.21
N TYR A 69 -6.81 8.44 3.52
CA TYR A 69 -5.76 7.42 3.51
C TYR A 69 -5.03 7.35 4.85
N GLN A 70 -4.72 8.49 5.45
CA GLN A 70 -4.02 8.53 6.75
C GLN A 70 -4.85 7.89 7.86
N GLU A 71 -6.15 8.03 7.80
CA GLU A 71 -7.07 7.36 8.72
C GLU A 71 -6.96 5.83 8.58
N ALA A 72 -6.88 5.35 7.35
CA ALA A 72 -6.66 3.92 7.08
C ALA A 72 -5.27 3.49 7.56
N HIS A 73 -4.24 4.28 7.26
CA HIS A 73 -2.86 4.01 7.63
C HIS A 73 -2.68 3.85 9.14
N ASP A 74 -3.39 4.64 9.93
CA ASP A 74 -3.31 4.57 11.40
C ASP A 74 -3.71 3.20 11.94
N ILE A 75 -4.55 2.46 11.23
CA ILE A 75 -4.94 1.11 11.62
C ILE A 75 -3.73 0.16 11.61
N LEU A 76 -2.80 0.37 10.68
CA LEU A 76 -1.61 -0.47 10.55
C LEU A 76 -0.49 -0.14 11.53
N LYS A 77 -0.54 1.03 12.14
CA LYS A 77 0.55 1.52 12.99
C LYS A 77 0.88 0.53 14.11
N GLY A 78 2.12 0.06 14.13
CA GLY A 78 2.58 -0.91 15.13
C GLY A 78 2.23 -2.37 14.82
N HIS A 79 1.54 -2.64 13.70
CA HIS A 79 1.09 -3.99 13.34
C HIS A 79 1.77 -4.57 12.11
N VAL A 80 2.51 -3.75 11.38
CA VAL A 80 3.25 -4.19 10.19
C VAL A 80 4.58 -3.45 10.10
N VAL A 81 5.52 -4.04 9.37
CA VAL A 81 6.73 -3.37 8.93
C VAL A 81 6.68 -3.44 7.41
N ARG A 82 6.74 -2.30 6.74
CA ARG A 82 6.67 -2.25 5.30
C ARG A 82 7.52 -1.13 4.72
N HIS A 83 7.94 -1.31 3.48
CA HIS A 83 8.55 -0.28 2.68
C HIS A 83 7.47 0.28 1.75
N HIS A 84 7.16 1.56 1.87
CA HIS A 84 6.19 2.24 1.03
C HIS A 84 6.88 3.36 0.26
N GLN A 85 6.74 3.34 -1.05
CA GLN A 85 7.43 4.28 -1.92
C GLN A 85 6.54 4.69 -3.09
N ILE A 86 6.56 5.99 -3.40
CA ILE A 86 5.91 6.53 -4.59
C ILE A 86 7.01 6.87 -5.58
N VAL A 87 6.88 6.35 -6.80
CA VAL A 87 7.89 6.51 -7.85
C VAL A 87 7.21 6.99 -9.12
N GLU A 88 7.80 8.00 -9.75
CA GLU A 88 7.32 8.46 -11.05
C GLU A 88 7.63 7.42 -12.12
N GLY A 89 6.64 7.13 -12.98
CA GLY A 89 6.82 6.22 -14.09
C GLY A 89 7.69 6.79 -15.19
N SER A 90 8.26 5.91 -15.98
CA SER A 90 9.13 6.31 -17.11
C SER A 90 8.34 6.86 -18.31
#